data_dc9760def20888dd5befac579d16973d
#
_entry.id   dc9760def20888dd5befac579d16973d
#
_cell.length_a   1.000
_cell.length_b   1.000
_cell.length_c   1.000
_cell.angle_alpha   90.00
_cell.angle_beta   90.00
_cell.angle_gamma   90.00
#
_symmetry.space_group_name_H-M   'P 1'
#
loop_
_entity.id
_entity.type
_entity.pdbx_description
1 polymer ?
#
loop_
_entity_poly.entity_id
_entity_poly.type
_entity_poly.pdbx_seq_one_letter_code
_entity_poly.pdbx_strand_id
1 'polypeptide(L)'
;MKYSIIIPVYNRPEEVNELLQSLTKQTYRDMEVIIVEDGSTVTCESVVRNYAGKLQLRYYTKENSGPGMTRNFGAEHSQGDFLIILDSDCVLPEGFLQAIEDELMRKDCDAWGGPDRAHDGFSSVQKAINYSMTSFLTTGGIRGGKKQMDKKFYPRSFN
;
A
#
# COMPACT_ATOMS: atom_id res chain seq x y z
N MET A 1 15.09 -8.64 -5.71
CA MET A 1 13.91 -8.49 -6.62
C MET A 1 13.45 -7.03 -6.59
N LYS A 2 13.10 -6.45 -7.72
CA LYS A 2 12.62 -5.06 -7.77
C LYS A 2 11.12 -4.99 -7.50
N TYR A 3 10.72 -4.10 -6.60
CA TYR A 3 9.30 -3.86 -6.30
C TYR A 3 8.79 -2.59 -6.97
N SER A 4 7.58 -2.64 -7.54
CA SER A 4 6.84 -1.47 -7.98
C SER A 4 5.72 -1.19 -6.98
N ILE A 5 5.84 -0.09 -6.24
CA ILE A 5 4.85 0.35 -5.26
C ILE A 5 3.87 1.29 -5.96
N ILE A 6 2.61 0.87 -6.04
CA ILE A 6 1.54 1.61 -6.71
C ILE A 6 0.65 2.28 -5.67
N ILE A 7 0.51 3.59 -5.77
CA ILE A 7 -0.25 4.43 -4.86
C ILE A 7 -1.29 5.22 -5.65
N PRO A 8 -2.58 4.79 -5.64
CA PRO A 8 -3.66 5.60 -6.17
C PRO A 8 -3.97 6.75 -5.20
N VAL A 9 -4.13 7.95 -5.72
CA VAL A 9 -4.35 9.17 -4.92
C VAL A 9 -5.58 9.93 -5.41
N TYR A 10 -6.38 10.40 -4.47
CA TYR A 10 -7.46 11.34 -4.74
C TYR A 10 -7.61 12.33 -3.59
N ASN A 11 -7.15 13.60 -3.80
CA ASN A 11 -7.24 14.70 -2.83
C ASN A 11 -6.64 14.40 -1.44
N ARG A 12 -5.42 13.79 -1.38
CA ARG A 12 -4.77 13.37 -0.10
C ARG A 12 -3.28 13.70 -0.05
N PRO A 13 -2.87 14.98 -0.22
CA PRO A 13 -1.44 15.34 -0.26
C PRO A 13 -0.72 15.11 1.09
N GLU A 14 -1.40 15.30 2.23
CA GLU A 14 -0.80 15.12 3.56
C GLU A 14 -0.49 13.63 3.81
N GLU A 15 -1.45 12.75 3.55
CA GLU A 15 -1.30 11.31 3.73
C GLU A 15 -0.22 10.74 2.79
N VAL A 16 -0.17 11.21 1.55
CA VAL A 16 0.91 10.88 0.62
C VAL A 16 2.27 11.30 1.16
N ASN A 17 2.37 12.46 1.82
CA ASN A 17 3.61 12.91 2.44
C ASN A 17 4.07 11.95 3.56
N GLU A 18 3.16 11.50 4.42
CA GLU A 18 3.46 10.55 5.51
C GLU A 18 3.91 9.19 4.94
N LEU A 19 3.21 8.69 3.92
CA LEU A 19 3.57 7.45 3.24
C LEU A 19 4.96 7.55 2.59
N LEU A 20 5.25 8.61 1.81
CA LEU A 20 6.54 8.81 1.16
C LEU A 20 7.67 8.95 2.20
N GLN A 21 7.42 9.64 3.32
CA GLN A 21 8.37 9.71 4.41
C GLN A 21 8.69 8.31 4.97
N SER A 22 7.69 7.43 5.14
CA SER A 22 7.89 6.06 5.60
C SER A 22 8.67 5.21 4.59
N LEU A 23 8.44 5.44 3.30
CA LEU A 23 9.17 4.78 2.22
C LEU A 23 10.65 5.18 2.18
N THR A 24 10.99 6.43 2.52
CA THR A 24 12.42 6.84 2.63
C THR A 24 13.17 6.14 3.75
N LYS A 25 12.48 5.55 4.71
CA LYS A 25 13.08 4.85 5.86
C LYS A 25 13.23 3.34 5.64
N GLN A 26 12.74 2.82 4.53
CA GLN A 26 12.83 1.38 4.26
C GLN A 26 14.30 0.93 4.20
N THR A 27 14.58 -0.22 4.79
CA THR A 27 15.92 -0.85 4.76
C THR A 27 16.21 -1.45 3.39
N TYR A 28 15.22 -2.05 2.75
CA TYR A 28 15.31 -2.55 1.37
C TYR A 28 15.07 -1.41 0.36
N ARG A 29 15.95 -1.27 -0.64
CA ARG A 29 16.00 -0.10 -1.53
C ARG A 29 15.69 -0.37 -3.00
N ASP A 30 15.67 -1.62 -3.42
CA ASP A 30 15.40 -1.95 -4.84
C ASP A 30 13.90 -1.86 -5.14
N MET A 31 13.42 -0.62 -5.17
CA MET A 31 12.01 -0.28 -5.39
C MET A 31 11.86 0.96 -6.26
N GLU A 32 10.75 1.03 -6.96
CA GLU A 32 10.20 2.25 -7.55
C GLU A 32 8.83 2.56 -6.96
N VAL A 33 8.46 3.82 -6.94
CA VAL A 33 7.17 4.27 -6.42
C VAL A 33 6.41 4.98 -7.54
N ILE A 34 5.20 4.50 -7.82
CA ILE A 34 4.32 5.00 -8.88
C ILE A 34 3.09 5.63 -8.22
N ILE A 35 3.00 6.94 -8.28
CA ILE A 35 1.88 7.71 -7.75
C ILE A 35 0.98 8.10 -8.90
N VAL A 36 -0.30 7.78 -8.77
CA VAL A 36 -1.30 8.07 -9.80
C VAL A 36 -2.44 8.87 -9.20
N GLU A 37 -2.52 10.15 -9.59
CA GLU A 37 -3.65 11.03 -9.24
C GLU A 37 -4.88 10.68 -10.07
N ASP A 38 -5.97 10.38 -9.41
CA ASP A 38 -7.25 9.99 -10.02
C ASP A 38 -8.21 11.18 -10.12
N GLY A 39 -7.80 12.24 -10.83
CA GLY A 39 -8.60 13.45 -11.02
C GLY A 39 -8.70 14.33 -9.78
N SER A 40 -7.65 14.39 -8.96
CA SER A 40 -7.59 15.25 -7.77
C SER A 40 -7.71 16.73 -8.14
N THR A 41 -8.46 17.48 -7.35
CA THR A 41 -8.49 18.95 -7.37
C THR A 41 -7.36 19.54 -6.51
N VAL A 42 -6.98 18.83 -5.45
CA VAL A 42 -5.81 19.12 -4.62
C VAL A 42 -4.78 18.03 -4.86
N THR A 43 -3.77 18.33 -5.68
CA THR A 43 -2.77 17.34 -6.08
C THR A 43 -1.64 17.22 -5.07
N CYS A 44 -0.97 16.07 -5.04
CA CYS A 44 0.23 15.86 -4.25
C CYS A 44 1.54 16.15 -5.01
N GLU A 45 1.50 16.79 -6.18
CA GLU A 45 2.67 17.02 -7.02
C GLU A 45 3.81 17.74 -6.28
N SER A 46 3.49 18.79 -5.51
CA SER A 46 4.48 19.53 -4.72
C SER A 46 5.13 18.65 -3.64
N VAL A 47 4.33 17.77 -3.03
CA VAL A 47 4.81 16.78 -2.05
C VAL A 47 5.78 15.81 -2.73
N VAL A 48 5.40 15.23 -3.86
CA VAL A 48 6.22 14.27 -4.61
C VAL A 48 7.58 14.87 -4.99
N ARG A 49 7.61 16.12 -5.43
CA ARG A 49 8.86 16.83 -5.77
C ARG A 49 9.86 16.91 -4.61
N ASN A 50 9.40 16.99 -3.37
CA ASN A 50 10.27 17.03 -2.18
C ASN A 50 11.02 15.71 -1.93
N TYR A 51 10.58 14.62 -2.55
CA TYR A 51 11.22 13.31 -2.46
C TYR A 51 12.00 12.92 -3.74
N ALA A 52 12.03 13.78 -4.76
CA ALA A 52 12.86 13.59 -5.92
C ALA A 52 14.35 13.46 -5.50
N GLY A 53 15.02 12.42 -5.93
CA GLY A 53 16.39 12.10 -5.51
C GLY A 53 16.52 11.28 -4.19
N LYS A 54 15.46 11.13 -3.42
CA LYS A 54 15.43 10.22 -2.24
C LYS A 54 14.81 8.87 -2.58
N LEU A 55 13.84 8.88 -3.48
CA LEU A 55 13.11 7.71 -3.97
C LEU A 55 13.10 7.72 -5.50
N GLN A 56 13.04 6.55 -6.11
CA GLN A 56 12.77 6.42 -7.54
C GLN A 56 11.26 6.60 -7.76
N LEU A 57 10.84 7.85 -8.03
CA LEU A 57 9.45 8.24 -8.14
C LEU A 57 9.02 8.43 -9.60
N ARG A 58 7.81 7.96 -9.92
CA ARG A 58 7.06 8.34 -11.11
C ARG A 58 5.69 8.86 -10.68
N TYR A 59 5.31 9.99 -11.26
CA TYR A 59 4.06 10.67 -10.93
C TYR A 59 3.23 10.85 -12.19
N TYR A 60 1.98 10.43 -12.11
CA TYR A 60 1.02 10.49 -13.20
C TYR A 60 -0.28 11.15 -12.75
N THR A 61 -0.93 11.82 -13.67
CA THR A 61 -2.27 12.38 -13.50
C THR A 61 -3.20 11.82 -14.55
N LYS A 62 -4.44 11.52 -14.21
CA LYS A 62 -5.48 11.07 -15.14
C LYS A 62 -6.86 11.55 -14.70
N GLU A 63 -7.83 11.47 -15.59
CA GLU A 63 -9.23 11.70 -15.24
C GLU A 63 -9.71 10.68 -14.21
N ASN A 64 -10.65 11.10 -13.34
CA ASN A 64 -11.19 10.22 -12.31
C ASN A 64 -11.90 9.01 -12.92
N SER A 65 -11.49 7.83 -12.51
CA SER A 65 -12.08 6.56 -12.95
C SER A 65 -12.20 5.53 -11.83
N GLY A 66 -11.91 5.98 -10.61
CA GLY A 66 -11.96 5.15 -9.40
C GLY A 66 -10.68 4.36 -9.11
N PRO A 67 -10.54 3.88 -7.88
CA PRO A 67 -9.28 3.31 -7.39
C PRO A 67 -8.84 2.03 -8.11
N GLY A 68 -9.77 1.23 -8.61
CA GLY A 68 -9.45 0.00 -9.35
C GLY A 68 -8.72 0.30 -10.67
N MET A 69 -9.29 1.18 -11.50
CA MET A 69 -8.68 1.59 -12.76
C MET A 69 -7.36 2.33 -12.55
N THR A 70 -7.27 3.09 -11.47
CA THR A 70 -6.04 3.81 -11.12
C THR A 70 -4.91 2.88 -10.69
N ARG A 71 -5.21 1.80 -9.97
CA ARG A 71 -4.25 0.73 -9.68
C ARG A 71 -3.78 0.01 -10.94
N ASN A 72 -4.71 -0.31 -11.85
CA ASN A 72 -4.37 -0.93 -13.14
C ASN A 72 -3.45 -0.02 -13.96
N PHE A 73 -3.77 1.26 -14.04
CA PHE A 73 -2.91 2.24 -14.71
C PHE A 73 -1.50 2.25 -14.13
N GLY A 74 -1.36 2.25 -12.80
CA GLY A 74 -0.06 2.15 -12.13
C GLY A 74 0.67 0.84 -12.46
N ALA A 75 -0.04 -0.28 -12.51
CA ALA A 75 0.52 -1.58 -12.87
C ALA A 75 1.04 -1.62 -14.30
N GLU A 76 0.32 -1.05 -15.27
CA GLU A 76 0.75 -0.95 -16.66
C GLU A 76 2.04 -0.14 -16.84
N HIS A 77 2.33 0.78 -15.91
CA HIS A 77 3.52 1.63 -15.92
C HIS A 77 4.65 1.10 -15.03
N SER A 78 4.47 -0.07 -14.41
CA SER A 78 5.45 -0.67 -13.52
C SER A 78 6.61 -1.34 -14.27
N GLN A 79 7.77 -1.44 -13.61
CA GLN A 79 8.98 -2.08 -14.15
C GLN A 79 9.61 -3.08 -13.16
N GLY A 80 8.98 -3.29 -12.01
CA GLY A 80 9.43 -4.25 -11.00
C GLY A 80 8.94 -5.66 -11.28
N ASP A 81 9.57 -6.61 -10.62
CA ASP A 81 9.22 -8.02 -10.68
C ASP A 81 7.92 -8.32 -9.91
N PHE A 82 7.65 -7.54 -8.86
CA PHE A 82 6.48 -7.65 -8.00
C PHE A 82 5.78 -6.30 -7.81
N LEU A 83 4.46 -6.35 -7.76
CA LEU A 83 3.62 -5.19 -7.49
C LEU A 83 3.21 -5.14 -6.02
N ILE A 84 3.41 -3.99 -5.37
CA ILE A 84 2.89 -3.71 -4.04
C ILE A 84 1.86 -2.59 -4.18
N ILE A 85 0.61 -2.89 -3.87
CA ILE A 85 -0.47 -1.91 -3.94
C ILE A 85 -0.72 -1.38 -2.54
N LEU A 86 -0.54 -0.08 -2.35
CA LEU A 86 -0.76 0.61 -1.08
C LEU A 86 -1.83 1.69 -1.25
N ASP A 87 -2.69 1.83 -0.26
CA ASP A 87 -3.57 2.99 -0.17
C ASP A 87 -2.77 4.21 0.32
N SER A 88 -3.16 5.41 -0.11
CA SER A 88 -2.40 6.65 0.15
C SER A 88 -2.28 7.03 1.63
N ASP A 89 -3.13 6.47 2.49
CA ASP A 89 -3.18 6.70 3.94
C ASP A 89 -2.45 5.65 4.79
N CYS A 90 -1.56 4.88 4.16
CA CYS A 90 -0.71 3.91 4.85
C CYS A 90 0.60 4.54 5.37
N VAL A 91 1.10 4.04 6.50
CA VAL A 91 2.45 4.31 7.00
C VAL A 91 3.16 2.97 7.23
N LEU A 92 4.32 2.79 6.62
CA LEU A 92 5.02 1.52 6.64
C LEU A 92 6.10 1.48 7.74
N PRO A 93 6.24 0.34 8.46
CA PRO A 93 7.42 0.09 9.30
C PRO A 93 8.71 0.06 8.47
N GLU A 94 9.85 0.45 9.06
CA GLU A 94 11.14 0.55 8.35
C GLU A 94 11.61 -0.77 7.70
N GLY A 95 11.29 -1.90 8.30
CA GLY A 95 11.63 -3.25 7.79
C GLY A 95 10.56 -3.90 6.91
N PHE A 96 9.53 -3.17 6.48
CA PHE A 96 8.39 -3.78 5.76
C PHE A 96 8.81 -4.48 4.46
N LEU A 97 9.55 -3.79 3.59
CA LEU A 97 10.01 -4.36 2.32
C LEU A 97 11.04 -5.49 2.52
N GLN A 98 11.90 -5.36 3.53
CA GLN A 98 12.86 -6.43 3.85
C GLN A 98 12.14 -7.71 4.31
N ALA A 99 11.11 -7.57 5.14
CA ALA A 99 10.32 -8.71 5.59
C ALA A 99 9.58 -9.42 4.44
N ILE A 100 9.14 -8.66 3.43
CA ILE A 100 8.56 -9.22 2.21
C ILE A 100 9.61 -10.02 1.44
N GLU A 101 10.79 -9.43 1.21
CA GLU A 101 11.88 -10.09 0.49
C GLU A 101 12.30 -11.40 1.18
N ASP A 102 12.46 -11.36 2.50
CA ASP A 102 12.84 -12.53 3.30
C ASP A 102 11.78 -13.65 3.21
N GLU A 103 10.50 -13.27 3.22
CA GLU A 103 9.41 -14.25 3.13
C GLU A 103 9.27 -14.85 1.72
N LEU A 104 9.44 -14.05 0.67
CA LEU A 104 9.42 -14.53 -0.72
C LEU A 104 10.61 -15.44 -1.02
N MET A 105 11.79 -15.18 -0.44
CA MET A 105 12.94 -16.08 -0.53
C MET A 105 12.69 -17.41 0.19
N ARG A 106 11.92 -17.39 1.27
CA ARG A 106 11.59 -18.60 2.04
C ARG A 106 10.49 -19.43 1.39
N LYS A 107 9.53 -18.78 0.76
CA LYS A 107 8.34 -19.42 0.18
C LYS A 107 7.92 -18.67 -1.08
N ASP A 108 8.04 -19.35 -2.20
CA ASP A 108 7.56 -18.84 -3.47
C ASP A 108 6.02 -18.72 -3.46
N CYS A 109 5.52 -17.57 -3.89
CA CYS A 109 4.09 -17.31 -3.99
C CYS A 109 3.78 -16.24 -5.05
N ASP A 110 2.65 -16.40 -5.74
CA ASP A 110 2.20 -15.47 -6.77
C ASP A 110 1.51 -14.23 -6.20
N ALA A 111 0.92 -14.35 -5.01
CA ALA A 111 0.23 -13.26 -4.33
C ALA A 111 0.27 -13.44 -2.81
N TRP A 112 0.34 -12.34 -2.09
CA TRP A 112 0.31 -12.30 -0.64
C TRP A 112 -0.39 -11.02 -0.16
N GLY A 113 -0.82 -11.03 1.09
CA GLY A 113 -1.41 -9.88 1.75
C GLY A 113 -1.14 -9.96 3.25
N GLY A 114 -1.07 -8.81 3.88
CA GLY A 114 -0.83 -8.68 5.32
C GLY A 114 -2.03 -8.07 6.06
N PRO A 115 -2.11 -8.24 7.37
CA PRO A 115 -3.12 -7.60 8.19
C PRO A 115 -2.80 -6.10 8.37
N ASP A 116 -3.85 -5.29 8.35
CA ASP A 116 -3.78 -3.89 8.74
C ASP A 116 -3.61 -3.76 10.26
N ARG A 117 -2.83 -2.79 10.71
CA ARG A 117 -2.68 -2.44 12.11
C ARG A 117 -2.96 -0.96 12.33
N ALA A 118 -3.74 -0.63 13.36
CA ALA A 118 -3.91 0.75 13.79
C ALA A 118 -2.58 1.37 14.20
N HIS A 119 -2.32 2.61 13.77
CA HIS A 119 -1.19 3.39 14.24
C HIS A 119 -1.37 3.74 15.72
N ASP A 120 -0.26 3.79 16.49
CA ASP A 120 -0.31 4.08 17.94
C ASP A 120 -0.90 5.47 18.24
N GLY A 121 -0.72 6.43 17.34
CA GLY A 121 -1.29 7.78 17.41
C GLY A 121 -2.80 7.91 17.13
N PHE A 122 -3.47 6.82 16.78
CA PHE A 122 -4.92 6.86 16.51
C PHE A 122 -5.72 7.28 17.76
N SER A 123 -6.75 8.10 17.53
CA SER A 123 -7.72 8.47 18.56
C SER A 123 -8.46 7.24 19.10
N SER A 124 -9.10 7.36 20.24
CA SER A 124 -9.89 6.26 20.83
C SER A 124 -11.01 5.77 19.89
N VAL A 125 -11.61 6.68 19.12
CA VAL A 125 -12.63 6.34 18.11
C VAL A 125 -12.02 5.55 16.96
N GLN A 126 -10.91 6.00 16.41
CA GLN A 126 -10.21 5.28 15.34
C GLN A 126 -9.71 3.90 15.79
N LYS A 127 -9.23 3.78 17.03
CA LYS A 127 -8.86 2.47 17.63
C LYS A 127 -10.07 1.56 17.78
N ALA A 128 -11.24 2.08 18.17
CA ALA A 128 -12.47 1.32 18.26
C ALA A 128 -12.97 0.85 16.90
N ILE A 129 -12.90 1.70 15.87
CA ILE A 129 -13.22 1.34 14.48
C ILE A 129 -12.26 0.23 13.99
N ASN A 130 -10.95 0.39 14.18
CA ASN A 130 -9.99 -0.64 13.80
C ASN A 130 -10.24 -1.96 14.54
N TYR A 131 -10.53 -1.92 15.84
CA TYR A 131 -10.90 -3.10 16.61
C TYR A 131 -12.14 -3.78 16.02
N SER A 132 -13.18 -3.02 15.67
CA SER A 132 -14.38 -3.60 15.03
C SER A 132 -14.07 -4.23 13.68
N MET A 133 -13.19 -3.62 12.87
CA MET A 133 -12.77 -4.13 11.56
C MET A 133 -11.86 -5.37 11.63
N THR A 134 -11.13 -5.56 12.74
CA THR A 134 -10.19 -6.68 12.93
C THR A 134 -10.73 -7.77 13.86
N SER A 135 -11.89 -7.54 14.49
CA SER A 135 -12.52 -8.48 15.43
C SER A 135 -13.01 -9.75 14.72
N PHE A 136 -12.87 -10.87 15.39
CA PHE A 136 -13.39 -12.16 14.93
C PHE A 136 -14.90 -12.12 14.67
N LEU A 137 -15.65 -11.37 15.49
CA LEU A 137 -17.11 -11.28 15.39
C LEU A 137 -17.57 -10.54 14.11
N THR A 138 -16.77 -9.60 13.61
CA THR A 138 -17.14 -8.76 12.45
C THR A 138 -16.59 -9.28 11.13
N THR A 139 -15.37 -9.82 11.14
CA THR A 139 -14.65 -10.22 9.92
C THR A 139 -14.27 -11.71 9.89
N GLY A 140 -14.74 -12.51 10.86
CA GLY A 140 -14.38 -13.92 10.95
C GLY A 140 -12.88 -14.17 11.18
N GLY A 141 -12.14 -13.16 11.65
CA GLY A 141 -10.69 -13.24 11.87
C GLY A 141 -9.84 -13.11 10.60
N ILE A 142 -10.45 -12.74 9.45
CA ILE A 142 -9.74 -12.56 8.19
C ILE A 142 -8.81 -11.34 8.25
N ARG A 143 -9.26 -10.25 8.90
CA ARG A 143 -8.44 -9.06 9.15
C ARG A 143 -7.84 -9.11 10.55
N GLY A 144 -6.54 -8.95 10.68
CA GLY A 144 -5.85 -8.90 11.98
C GLY A 144 -5.62 -10.26 12.66
N GLY A 145 -5.96 -11.37 12.03
CA GLY A 145 -5.75 -12.72 12.58
C GLY A 145 -4.28 -13.11 12.60
N LYS A 146 -3.77 -13.52 13.79
CA LYS A 146 -2.42 -14.06 13.96
C LYS A 146 -2.29 -15.53 13.51
N LYS A 147 -3.35 -16.15 13.02
CA LYS A 147 -3.32 -17.54 12.54
C LYS A 147 -3.20 -17.56 11.04
N GLN A 148 -2.12 -18.17 10.56
CA GLN A 148 -1.99 -18.62 9.18
C GLN A 148 -3.22 -19.50 8.86
N MET A 149 -4.06 -19.05 7.92
CA MET A 149 -5.19 -19.85 7.47
C MET A 149 -4.67 -20.87 6.44
N ASP A 150 -4.51 -22.13 6.87
CA ASP A 150 -4.18 -23.27 5.99
C ASP A 150 -5.33 -23.69 5.06
N LYS A 151 -6.29 -22.82 4.82
CA LYS A 151 -7.41 -23.14 3.94
C LYS A 151 -7.25 -22.40 2.62
N LYS A 152 -7.34 -23.15 1.52
CA LYS A 152 -7.42 -22.60 0.17
C LYS A 152 -8.49 -21.53 0.14
N PHE A 153 -8.06 -20.27 0.03
CA PHE A 153 -8.93 -19.14 -0.15
C PHE A 153 -9.26 -19.08 -1.65
N TYR A 154 -10.51 -19.34 -2.00
CA TYR A 154 -10.97 -19.04 -3.35
C TYR A 154 -11.40 -17.57 -3.36
N PRO A 155 -10.70 -16.69 -4.10
CA PRO A 155 -11.18 -15.33 -4.25
C PRO A 155 -12.58 -15.39 -4.88
N ARG A 156 -13.56 -14.77 -4.24
CA ARG A 156 -14.84 -14.53 -4.89
C ARG A 156 -14.56 -13.55 -6.02
N SER A 157 -14.76 -14.00 -7.25
CA SER A 157 -14.82 -13.08 -8.37
C SER A 157 -15.99 -12.14 -8.12
N PHE A 158 -15.70 -10.87 -7.94
CA PHE A 158 -16.71 -9.83 -8.03
C PHE A 158 -16.99 -9.62 -9.51
N ASN A 159 -18.17 -10.05 -9.96
CA ASN A 159 -18.75 -9.65 -11.23
C ASN A 159 -19.28 -8.23 -11.11
#